data_ad32e604e70b34168574c92a88ea0547
#
_entry.id   ad32e604e70b34168574c92a88ea0547
#
_cell.length_a   1.000
_cell.length_b   1.000
_cell.length_c   1.000
_cell.angle_alpha   90.00
_cell.angle_beta   90.00
_cell.angle_gamma   90.00
#
_symmetry.space_group_name_H-M   'P 1'
#
loop_
_entity.id
_entity.type
_entity.pdbx_description
1 polymer ?
#
loop_
_entity_poly.entity_id
_entity_poly.type
_entity_poly.pdbx_seq_one_letter_code
_entity_poly.pdbx_strand_id
1 'polypeptide(L)'
;MRSLLWAALGLLLLLLPAPEATRKPTPCKRCQGLVDKFNQGMVDTAKKNFGGGNTAWEEKTLSKYEFSEIRLVEIVESLCESSDFECNQMVEEHEEHLEAWWLQLKNEYPDLFEWFCVKTLKVCCSPGTYGPDCLACQGGSKRPCSGNGQCSGDGSRQGDGSCRCHMGYQGPLCIDCMDGYFSSLRNETHSICTACDESCKTCSGPTSRDCGECEVGWVLVEDACMECDSTCVGCIGKGPEKCKECIPGYTKESGQCTDIDECSLAEKVCTRENENCYNTPGSYVCVCPDGFEETDDACVPTAGGEAVEENPTQPPSREDL
;
A
#
# COMPACT_ATOMS: atom_id res chain seq x y z
N MET A 1 41.90 -3.06 11.44
CA MET A 1 40.84 -3.30 10.43
C MET A 1 39.76 -4.32 10.86
N ARG A 2 40.05 -5.33 11.71
CA ARG A 2 39.02 -6.28 12.21
C ARG A 2 37.96 -5.69 13.17
N SER A 3 38.31 -4.65 13.93
CA SER A 3 37.40 -4.02 14.91
C SER A 3 36.31 -3.13 14.29
N LEU A 4 36.53 -2.56 13.11
CA LEU A 4 35.57 -1.69 12.41
C LEU A 4 34.47 -2.49 11.70
N LEU A 5 34.76 -3.70 11.24
CA LEU A 5 33.78 -4.60 10.61
C LEU A 5 32.73 -5.08 11.60
N TRP A 6 33.09 -5.32 12.87
CA TRP A 6 32.13 -5.73 13.91
C TRP A 6 31.19 -4.59 14.34
N ALA A 7 31.70 -3.33 14.32
CA ALA A 7 30.86 -2.16 14.63
C ALA A 7 29.83 -1.87 13.52
N ALA A 8 30.22 -2.07 12.26
CA ALA A 8 29.29 -1.90 11.12
C ALA A 8 28.22 -2.99 11.06
N LEU A 9 28.58 -4.24 11.39
CA LEU A 9 27.61 -5.35 11.45
C LEU A 9 26.61 -5.18 12.61
N GLY A 10 27.07 -4.65 13.75
CA GLY A 10 26.22 -4.35 14.91
C GLY A 10 25.22 -3.23 14.64
N LEU A 11 25.62 -2.21 13.85
CA LEU A 11 24.74 -1.09 13.50
C LEU A 11 23.69 -1.47 12.46
N LEU A 12 24.00 -2.41 11.55
CA LEU A 12 23.06 -2.90 10.54
C LEU A 12 21.95 -3.78 11.16
N LEU A 13 22.26 -4.50 12.24
CA LEU A 13 21.26 -5.32 12.97
C LEU A 13 20.26 -4.48 13.78
N LEU A 14 20.58 -3.22 14.10
CA LEU A 14 19.65 -2.30 14.79
C LEU A 14 18.63 -1.64 13.86
N LEU A 15 18.78 -1.79 12.54
CA LEU A 15 17.85 -1.24 11.53
C LEU A 15 16.83 -2.29 11.01
N LEU A 16 16.90 -3.54 11.49
CA LEU A 16 15.85 -4.49 11.20
C LEU A 16 14.60 -4.07 11.98
N PRO A 17 13.45 -3.87 11.32
CA PRO A 17 12.21 -3.64 12.05
C PRO A 17 12.01 -4.81 13.01
N ALA A 18 11.80 -4.51 14.29
CA ALA A 18 11.45 -5.52 15.28
C ALA A 18 10.28 -6.34 14.71
N PRO A 19 10.28 -7.67 14.82
CA PRO A 19 9.15 -8.47 14.39
C PRO A 19 7.92 -7.90 15.09
N GLU A 20 6.92 -7.46 14.30
CA GLU A 20 5.62 -7.07 14.85
C GLU A 20 5.16 -8.24 15.72
N ALA A 21 5.20 -8.02 17.03
CA ALA A 21 4.63 -8.97 17.98
C ALA A 21 3.18 -9.17 17.52
N THR A 22 2.83 -10.37 17.09
CA THR A 22 1.49 -10.74 16.63
C THR A 22 0.51 -10.41 17.76
N ARG A 23 -0.11 -9.24 17.64
CA ARG A 23 -1.05 -8.75 18.65
C ARG A 23 -2.20 -9.74 18.68
N LYS A 24 -2.46 -10.34 19.83
CA LYS A 24 -3.60 -11.26 19.98
C LYS A 24 -4.87 -10.60 19.44
N PRO A 25 -5.69 -11.32 18.67
CA PRO A 25 -6.92 -10.76 18.11
C PRO A 25 -7.84 -10.29 19.24
N THR A 26 -8.50 -9.16 19.04
CA THR A 26 -9.46 -8.63 20.00
C THR A 26 -10.64 -9.57 20.20
N PRO A 27 -11.35 -9.53 21.33
CA PRO A 27 -12.55 -10.34 21.53
C PRO A 27 -13.57 -10.20 20.40
N CYS A 28 -13.77 -8.99 19.89
CA CYS A 28 -14.66 -8.76 18.75
C CYS A 28 -14.16 -9.45 17.47
N LYS A 29 -12.87 -9.37 17.14
CA LYS A 29 -12.32 -10.06 15.96
C LYS A 29 -12.43 -11.57 16.07
N ARG A 30 -12.30 -12.12 17.27
CA ARG A 30 -12.50 -13.56 17.49
C ARG A 30 -13.96 -13.96 17.27
N CYS A 31 -14.89 -13.19 17.84
CA CYS A 31 -16.32 -13.43 17.64
C CYS A 31 -16.70 -13.31 16.16
N GLN A 32 -16.23 -12.29 15.46
CA GLN A 32 -16.45 -12.12 14.02
C GLN A 32 -15.91 -13.31 13.22
N GLY A 33 -14.66 -13.73 13.51
CA GLY A 33 -14.05 -14.89 12.84
C GLY A 33 -14.84 -16.18 13.04
N LEU A 34 -15.43 -16.39 14.25
CA LEU A 34 -16.30 -17.53 14.53
C LEU A 34 -17.58 -17.46 13.68
N VAL A 35 -18.24 -16.29 13.64
CA VAL A 35 -19.47 -16.09 12.86
C VAL A 35 -19.18 -16.23 11.35
N ASP A 36 -18.06 -15.75 10.85
CA ASP A 36 -17.66 -15.89 9.44
C ASP A 36 -17.50 -17.38 9.08
N LYS A 37 -16.84 -18.17 9.94
CA LYS A 37 -16.71 -19.63 9.77
C LYS A 37 -18.08 -20.34 9.84
N PHE A 38 -18.95 -19.92 10.76
CA PHE A 38 -20.30 -20.45 10.86
C PHE A 38 -21.11 -20.21 9.60
N ASN A 39 -21.07 -18.98 9.08
CA ASN A 39 -21.72 -18.62 7.83
C ASN A 39 -21.16 -19.42 6.64
N GLN A 40 -19.84 -19.64 6.61
CA GLN A 40 -19.22 -20.51 5.60
C GLN A 40 -19.72 -21.95 5.74
N GLY A 41 -19.78 -22.49 6.94
CA GLY A 41 -20.38 -23.82 7.22
C GLY A 41 -21.82 -23.94 6.76
N MET A 42 -22.62 -22.87 6.92
CA MET A 42 -23.97 -22.82 6.35
C MET A 42 -23.97 -22.91 4.82
N VAL A 43 -23.03 -22.27 4.14
CA VAL A 43 -22.89 -22.34 2.68
C VAL A 43 -22.46 -23.74 2.24
N ASP A 44 -21.46 -24.32 2.91
CA ASP A 44 -20.89 -25.63 2.58
C ASP A 44 -21.88 -26.78 2.78
N THR A 45 -22.78 -26.63 3.75
CA THR A 45 -23.81 -27.63 4.04
C THR A 45 -25.14 -27.37 3.31
N ALA A 46 -25.27 -26.26 2.58
CA ALA A 46 -26.55 -25.84 1.95
C ALA A 46 -27.13 -26.86 0.95
N LYS A 47 -26.26 -27.67 0.31
CA LYS A 47 -26.65 -28.70 -0.68
C LYS A 47 -26.58 -30.12 -0.13
N LYS A 48 -26.27 -30.27 1.16
CA LYS A 48 -26.23 -31.59 1.79
C LYS A 48 -27.66 -32.03 2.17
N ASN A 49 -27.80 -33.33 2.32
CA ASN A 49 -28.99 -33.99 2.86
C ASN A 49 -28.56 -34.94 3.99
N PHE A 50 -29.50 -35.51 4.73
CA PHE A 50 -29.21 -36.57 5.68
C PHE A 50 -28.47 -37.72 4.97
N GLY A 51 -27.41 -38.21 5.58
CA GLY A 51 -26.55 -39.25 4.99
C GLY A 51 -27.15 -40.65 4.91
N GLY A 52 -28.46 -40.80 5.22
CA GLY A 52 -29.21 -42.07 5.15
C GLY A 52 -29.88 -42.27 3.77
N GLY A 53 -30.09 -43.48 3.36
CA GLY A 53 -30.62 -43.81 2.03
C GLY A 53 -32.13 -43.52 1.81
N ASN A 54 -32.86 -42.96 2.77
CA ASN A 54 -34.32 -42.73 2.66
C ASN A 54 -34.71 -41.30 3.09
N THR A 55 -34.38 -40.34 2.22
CA THR A 55 -34.60 -38.90 2.43
C THR A 55 -36.07 -38.56 2.72
N ALA A 56 -37.04 -39.25 2.13
CA ALA A 56 -38.47 -38.97 2.34
C ALA A 56 -38.94 -39.37 3.76
N TRP A 57 -38.39 -40.45 4.32
CA TRP A 57 -38.69 -40.86 5.70
C TRP A 57 -37.97 -39.95 6.71
N GLU A 58 -36.72 -39.61 6.42
CA GLU A 58 -35.90 -38.73 7.24
C GLU A 58 -36.52 -37.33 7.35
N GLU A 59 -36.93 -36.72 6.22
CA GLU A 59 -37.63 -35.42 6.20
C GLU A 59 -38.97 -35.46 6.95
N LYS A 60 -39.69 -36.60 6.92
CA LYS A 60 -40.96 -36.75 7.63
C LYS A 60 -40.79 -36.92 9.14
N THR A 61 -39.68 -37.49 9.58
CA THR A 61 -39.42 -37.89 10.98
C THR A 61 -38.51 -36.89 11.70
N LEU A 62 -37.49 -36.32 11.00
CA LEU A 62 -36.41 -35.50 11.54
C LEU A 62 -36.52 -34.02 11.10
N SER A 63 -37.62 -33.63 10.41
CA SER A 63 -37.73 -32.35 9.69
C SER A 63 -36.72 -32.21 8.52
N LYS A 64 -36.80 -31.09 7.80
CA LYS A 64 -35.86 -30.87 6.69
C LYS A 64 -34.44 -30.68 7.21
N TYR A 65 -33.46 -31.33 6.55
CA TYR A 65 -32.06 -31.20 6.89
C TYR A 65 -31.60 -29.73 7.03
N GLU A 66 -32.16 -28.84 6.20
CA GLU A 66 -31.84 -27.40 6.18
C GLU A 66 -31.99 -26.73 7.58
N PHE A 67 -32.96 -27.20 8.40
CA PHE A 67 -33.26 -26.65 9.71
C PHE A 67 -32.96 -27.63 10.85
N SER A 68 -32.28 -28.74 10.58
CA SER A 68 -32.03 -29.80 11.56
C SER A 68 -30.90 -29.50 12.53
N GLU A 69 -30.99 -30.05 13.71
CA GLU A 69 -29.90 -30.08 14.69
C GLU A 69 -28.65 -30.81 14.14
N ILE A 70 -28.85 -31.83 13.30
CA ILE A 70 -27.73 -32.58 12.69
C ILE A 70 -26.88 -31.65 11.82
N ARG A 71 -27.51 -30.80 11.02
CA ARG A 71 -26.76 -29.79 10.24
C ARG A 71 -26.03 -28.78 11.12
N LEU A 72 -26.66 -28.35 12.23
CA LEU A 72 -26.00 -27.48 13.18
C LEU A 72 -24.75 -28.15 13.77
N VAL A 73 -24.83 -29.41 14.20
CA VAL A 73 -23.67 -30.16 14.72
C VAL A 73 -22.56 -30.24 13.68
N GLU A 74 -22.88 -30.60 12.42
CA GLU A 74 -21.89 -30.63 11.33
C GLU A 74 -21.20 -29.28 11.11
N ILE A 75 -21.93 -28.16 11.26
CA ILE A 75 -21.34 -26.81 11.16
C ILE A 75 -20.44 -26.55 12.34
N VAL A 76 -20.92 -26.80 13.57
CA VAL A 76 -20.20 -26.51 14.81
C VAL A 76 -18.92 -27.33 14.91
N GLU A 77 -18.93 -28.61 14.57
CA GLU A 77 -17.74 -29.47 14.55
C GLU A 77 -16.68 -28.99 13.57
N SER A 78 -17.05 -28.25 12.53
CA SER A 78 -16.12 -27.71 11.52
C SER A 78 -15.63 -26.29 11.79
N LEU A 79 -16.10 -25.63 12.87
CA LEU A 79 -15.80 -24.21 13.11
C LEU A 79 -14.34 -23.96 13.47
N CYS A 80 -13.77 -24.84 14.29
CA CYS A 80 -12.44 -24.61 14.86
C CYS A 80 -11.50 -25.74 14.46
N GLU A 81 -10.25 -25.37 14.15
CA GLU A 81 -9.17 -26.37 14.05
C GLU A 81 -8.85 -26.92 15.45
N SER A 82 -8.44 -28.18 15.52
CA SER A 82 -8.14 -28.84 16.82
C SER A 82 -7.03 -28.12 17.61
N SER A 83 -6.15 -27.38 16.92
CA SER A 83 -5.06 -26.59 17.50
C SER A 83 -5.47 -25.18 17.93
N ASP A 84 -6.65 -24.70 17.52
CA ASP A 84 -7.13 -23.34 17.83
C ASP A 84 -7.88 -23.34 19.18
N PHE A 85 -7.12 -23.32 20.28
CA PHE A 85 -7.65 -23.36 21.63
C PHE A 85 -8.64 -22.22 21.91
N GLU A 86 -8.36 -20.98 21.43
CA GLU A 86 -9.22 -19.81 21.70
C GLU A 86 -10.57 -19.92 20.94
N CYS A 87 -10.58 -20.51 19.74
CA CYS A 87 -11.80 -20.80 19.01
C CYS A 87 -12.62 -21.88 19.70
N ASN A 88 -11.99 -23.01 20.04
CA ASN A 88 -12.67 -24.13 20.70
C ASN A 88 -13.30 -23.70 22.03
N GLN A 89 -12.56 -22.93 22.84
CA GLN A 89 -13.08 -22.38 24.09
C GLN A 89 -14.30 -21.49 23.87
N MET A 90 -14.28 -20.62 22.85
CA MET A 90 -15.42 -19.73 22.55
C MET A 90 -16.66 -20.53 22.11
N VAL A 91 -16.48 -21.58 21.32
CA VAL A 91 -17.59 -22.48 20.93
C VAL A 91 -18.16 -23.16 22.16
N GLU A 92 -17.32 -23.79 22.99
CA GLU A 92 -17.73 -24.51 24.20
C GLU A 92 -18.48 -23.60 25.20
N GLU A 93 -17.99 -22.38 25.43
CA GLU A 93 -18.63 -21.41 26.34
C GLU A 93 -19.98 -20.89 25.80
N HIS A 94 -20.23 -20.95 24.49
CA HIS A 94 -21.39 -20.29 23.86
C HIS A 94 -22.21 -21.18 22.92
N GLU A 95 -22.01 -22.49 22.95
CA GLU A 95 -22.73 -23.48 22.13
C GLU A 95 -24.25 -23.33 22.28
N GLU A 96 -24.74 -23.19 23.53
CA GLU A 96 -26.17 -23.02 23.84
C GLU A 96 -26.77 -21.79 23.13
N HIS A 97 -25.99 -20.70 22.96
CA HIS A 97 -26.45 -19.52 22.26
C HIS A 97 -26.55 -19.78 20.75
N LEU A 98 -25.57 -20.47 20.16
CA LEU A 98 -25.58 -20.83 18.73
C LEU A 98 -26.75 -21.76 18.41
N GLU A 99 -27.03 -22.72 19.29
CA GLU A 99 -28.18 -23.62 19.19
C GLU A 99 -29.52 -22.86 19.30
N ALA A 100 -29.66 -22.00 20.32
CA ALA A 100 -30.86 -21.18 20.49
C ALA A 100 -31.12 -20.27 19.26
N TRP A 101 -30.04 -19.67 18.70
CA TRP A 101 -30.19 -18.88 17.48
C TRP A 101 -30.63 -19.74 16.31
N TRP A 102 -30.00 -20.89 16.09
CA TRP A 102 -30.30 -21.77 14.98
C TRP A 102 -31.75 -22.28 14.99
N LEU A 103 -32.22 -22.74 16.17
CA LEU A 103 -33.51 -23.38 16.30
C LEU A 103 -34.68 -22.40 16.43
N GLN A 104 -34.46 -21.24 17.07
CA GLN A 104 -35.58 -20.38 17.48
C GLN A 104 -35.46 -18.95 16.96
N LEU A 105 -34.25 -18.36 16.91
CA LEU A 105 -34.09 -16.93 16.74
C LEU A 105 -33.68 -16.51 15.32
N LYS A 106 -33.24 -17.43 14.48
CA LYS A 106 -32.73 -17.15 13.12
C LYS A 106 -33.72 -16.36 12.26
N ASN A 107 -35.00 -16.59 12.38
CA ASN A 107 -36.02 -15.88 11.62
C ASN A 107 -36.23 -14.45 12.14
N GLU A 108 -36.07 -14.22 13.44
CA GLU A 108 -36.22 -12.90 14.06
C GLU A 108 -34.92 -12.09 13.93
N TYR A 109 -33.80 -12.75 14.08
CA TYR A 109 -32.44 -12.19 13.97
C TYR A 109 -31.65 -12.91 12.86
N PRO A 110 -31.86 -12.59 11.60
CA PRO A 110 -31.18 -13.29 10.49
C PRO A 110 -29.66 -13.05 10.44
N ASP A 111 -29.19 -11.96 11.02
CA ASP A 111 -27.76 -11.64 11.13
C ASP A 111 -27.21 -12.18 12.44
N LEU A 112 -26.49 -13.31 12.33
CA LEU A 112 -25.84 -13.95 13.50
C LEU A 112 -24.80 -13.05 14.16
N PHE A 113 -24.04 -12.25 13.40
CA PHE A 113 -23.04 -11.34 13.97
C PHE A 113 -23.70 -10.29 14.87
N GLU A 114 -24.75 -9.61 14.33
CA GLU A 114 -25.47 -8.60 15.09
C GLU A 114 -26.10 -9.16 16.35
N TRP A 115 -26.70 -10.34 16.24
CA TRP A 115 -27.34 -10.98 17.40
C TRP A 115 -26.31 -11.52 18.41
N PHE A 116 -25.31 -12.27 17.95
CA PHE A 116 -24.37 -12.99 18.82
C PHE A 116 -23.26 -12.06 19.37
N CYS A 117 -22.50 -11.40 18.48
CA CYS A 117 -21.34 -10.62 18.90
C CYS A 117 -21.69 -9.24 19.46
N VAL A 118 -22.80 -8.62 18.96
CA VAL A 118 -23.15 -7.26 19.37
C VAL A 118 -24.16 -7.26 20.51
N LYS A 119 -25.28 -8.00 20.38
CA LYS A 119 -26.38 -7.97 21.37
C LYS A 119 -26.18 -8.93 22.54
N THR A 120 -25.74 -10.16 22.27
CA THR A 120 -25.62 -11.23 23.29
C THR A 120 -24.30 -11.13 24.03
N LEU A 121 -23.18 -11.31 23.37
CA LEU A 121 -21.84 -11.27 23.99
C LEU A 121 -21.37 -9.84 24.29
N LYS A 122 -21.86 -8.86 23.57
CA LYS A 122 -21.50 -7.45 23.71
C LYS A 122 -20.01 -7.19 23.60
N VAL A 123 -19.32 -7.95 22.76
CA VAL A 123 -17.88 -7.81 22.49
C VAL A 123 -17.60 -6.94 21.26
N CYS A 124 -18.59 -6.75 20.39
CA CYS A 124 -18.55 -5.87 19.21
C CYS A 124 -19.56 -4.72 19.32
N CYS A 125 -19.49 -3.82 18.36
CA CYS A 125 -20.55 -2.84 18.06
C CYS A 125 -21.12 -3.11 16.67
N SER A 126 -22.30 -2.57 16.39
CA SER A 126 -22.84 -2.57 15.03
C SER A 126 -21.97 -1.71 14.11
N PRO A 127 -21.88 -2.02 12.79
CA PRO A 127 -21.15 -1.21 11.83
C PRO A 127 -21.52 0.28 11.91
N GLY A 128 -20.53 1.14 11.77
CA GLY A 128 -20.70 2.59 11.91
C GLY A 128 -20.73 3.11 13.34
N THR A 129 -20.47 2.24 14.34
CA THR A 129 -20.41 2.60 15.76
C THR A 129 -19.12 2.07 16.41
N TYR A 130 -18.67 2.74 17.46
CA TYR A 130 -17.39 2.47 18.10
C TYR A 130 -17.42 2.65 19.63
N GLY A 131 -16.37 2.20 20.27
CA GLY A 131 -16.13 2.46 21.70
C GLY A 131 -16.99 1.60 22.63
N PRO A 132 -16.80 1.74 23.95
CA PRO A 132 -17.47 0.89 24.95
C PRO A 132 -18.99 1.00 24.90
N ASP A 133 -19.52 2.17 24.51
CA ASP A 133 -20.95 2.47 24.48
C ASP A 133 -21.55 2.38 23.07
N CYS A 134 -20.79 1.93 22.07
CA CYS A 134 -21.19 1.83 20.66
C CYS A 134 -21.77 3.15 20.12
N LEU A 135 -21.05 4.24 20.31
CA LEU A 135 -21.42 5.57 19.82
C LEU A 135 -21.27 5.64 18.30
N ALA A 136 -22.06 6.47 17.63
CA ALA A 136 -21.94 6.67 16.19
C ALA A 136 -20.58 7.29 15.82
N CYS A 137 -19.92 6.75 14.78
CA CYS A 137 -18.73 7.33 14.18
C CYS A 137 -18.96 8.76 13.69
N GLN A 138 -17.90 9.53 13.54
CA GLN A 138 -17.98 10.87 12.93
C GLN A 138 -18.59 10.76 11.52
N GLY A 139 -19.52 11.65 11.19
CA GLY A 139 -20.33 11.56 9.97
C GLY A 139 -21.58 10.69 10.09
N GLY A 140 -21.80 10.03 11.24
CA GLY A 140 -22.94 9.19 11.55
C GLY A 140 -22.77 7.72 11.20
N SER A 141 -23.58 6.84 11.81
CA SER A 141 -23.46 5.39 11.67
C SER A 141 -23.75 4.86 10.25
N LYS A 142 -24.60 5.55 9.49
CA LYS A 142 -24.96 5.11 8.13
C LYS A 142 -23.85 5.37 7.11
N ARG A 143 -23.05 6.41 7.34
CA ARG A 143 -21.97 6.83 6.44
C ARG A 143 -20.80 7.40 7.22
N PRO A 144 -20.07 6.55 7.95
CA PRO A 144 -18.92 6.99 8.72
C PRO A 144 -17.90 7.74 7.86
N CYS A 145 -17.32 8.81 8.42
CA CYS A 145 -16.31 9.62 7.73
C CYS A 145 -16.77 10.13 6.36
N SER A 146 -18.06 10.41 6.21
CA SER A 146 -18.69 10.80 4.93
C SER A 146 -18.52 9.80 3.79
N GLY A 147 -18.13 8.56 4.11
CA GLY A 147 -17.80 7.50 3.15
C GLY A 147 -16.43 7.65 2.47
N ASN A 148 -15.61 8.63 2.89
CA ASN A 148 -14.31 8.93 2.32
C ASN A 148 -13.15 8.61 3.29
N GLY A 149 -13.41 7.78 4.29
CA GLY A 149 -12.42 7.39 5.28
C GLY A 149 -12.90 6.23 6.13
N GLN A 150 -12.06 5.78 7.04
CA GLN A 150 -12.32 4.73 8.00
C GLN A 150 -12.47 5.31 9.40
N CYS A 151 -13.50 4.89 10.10
CA CYS A 151 -13.71 5.25 11.50
C CYS A 151 -12.79 4.42 12.41
N SER A 152 -12.09 5.08 13.30
CA SER A 152 -11.26 4.43 14.33
C SER A 152 -12.10 3.64 15.30
N GLY A 153 -11.97 2.32 15.27
CA GLY A 153 -12.74 1.41 16.11
C GLY A 153 -14.11 0.99 15.56
N ASP A 154 -14.40 1.26 14.28
CA ASP A 154 -15.65 0.85 13.64
C ASP A 154 -16.00 -0.62 13.91
N GLY A 155 -17.24 -0.87 14.32
CA GLY A 155 -17.74 -2.19 14.68
C GLY A 155 -17.15 -2.78 15.95
N SER A 156 -16.32 -2.06 16.71
CA SER A 156 -15.65 -2.58 17.91
C SER A 156 -15.88 -1.73 19.14
N ARG A 157 -15.69 -2.35 20.33
CA ARG A 157 -15.74 -1.67 21.62
C ARG A 157 -14.48 -0.84 21.93
N GLN A 158 -13.67 -0.57 20.90
CA GLN A 158 -12.41 0.17 20.98
C GLN A 158 -12.43 1.35 20.02
N GLY A 159 -11.37 2.17 20.07
CA GLY A 159 -11.23 3.34 19.23
C GLY A 159 -11.88 4.59 19.78
N ASP A 160 -11.72 5.68 19.08
CA ASP A 160 -12.17 7.03 19.46
C ASP A 160 -13.17 7.63 18.46
N GLY A 161 -13.52 6.88 17.41
CA GLY A 161 -14.46 7.31 16.37
C GLY A 161 -13.93 8.38 15.42
N SER A 162 -12.64 8.73 15.51
CA SER A 162 -11.99 9.65 14.60
C SER A 162 -11.88 9.06 13.20
N CYS A 163 -11.86 9.94 12.19
CA CYS A 163 -11.75 9.51 10.80
C CYS A 163 -10.31 9.45 10.33
N ARG A 164 -9.92 8.31 9.74
CA ARG A 164 -8.72 8.19 8.91
C ARG A 164 -9.16 8.32 7.46
N CYS A 165 -8.88 9.46 6.84
CA CYS A 165 -9.33 9.73 5.48
C CYS A 165 -8.60 8.87 4.45
N HIS A 166 -9.30 8.52 3.37
CA HIS A 166 -8.71 7.94 2.18
C HIS A 166 -7.83 8.97 1.47
N MET A 167 -6.93 8.50 0.60
CA MET A 167 -6.08 9.37 -0.22
C MET A 167 -6.93 10.37 -0.99
N GLY A 168 -6.47 11.62 -1.05
CA GLY A 168 -7.18 12.73 -1.68
C GLY A 168 -8.14 13.48 -0.76
N TYR A 169 -8.43 12.97 0.43
CA TYR A 169 -9.35 13.58 1.39
C TYR A 169 -8.66 13.98 2.68
N GLN A 170 -9.14 15.04 3.31
CA GLN A 170 -8.65 15.54 4.58
C GLN A 170 -9.77 16.15 5.44
N GLY A 171 -9.39 16.59 6.63
CA GLY A 171 -10.32 17.16 7.61
C GLY A 171 -10.99 16.10 8.49
N PRO A 172 -11.67 16.51 9.56
CA PRO A 172 -12.20 15.60 10.57
C PRO A 172 -13.31 14.67 10.05
N LEU A 173 -14.02 15.07 8.98
CA LEU A 173 -15.08 14.30 8.35
C LEU A 173 -14.72 13.76 6.97
N CYS A 174 -13.48 13.96 6.51
CA CYS A 174 -13.01 13.57 5.18
C CYS A 174 -13.85 14.15 4.03
N ILE A 175 -14.24 15.40 4.13
CA ILE A 175 -15.03 16.10 3.10
C ILE A 175 -14.24 17.14 2.31
N ASP A 176 -13.05 17.48 2.78
CA ASP A 176 -12.16 18.44 2.12
C ASP A 176 -11.13 17.70 1.27
N CYS A 177 -10.70 18.31 0.16
CA CYS A 177 -9.68 17.74 -0.70
C CYS A 177 -8.29 18.13 -0.22
N MET A 178 -7.33 17.20 -0.35
CA MET A 178 -5.91 17.46 -0.13
C MET A 178 -5.32 18.29 -1.27
N ASP A 179 -4.12 18.84 -1.06
CA ASP A 179 -3.32 19.41 -2.14
C ASP A 179 -3.09 18.32 -3.23
N GLY A 180 -3.09 18.74 -4.49
CA GLY A 180 -3.06 17.82 -5.62
C GLY A 180 -4.42 17.19 -5.98
N TYR A 181 -5.50 17.60 -5.30
CA TYR A 181 -6.87 17.18 -5.59
C TYR A 181 -7.82 18.36 -5.63
N PHE A 182 -8.85 18.27 -6.47
CA PHE A 182 -9.93 19.28 -6.53
C PHE A 182 -11.29 18.64 -6.26
N SER A 183 -12.24 19.46 -5.82
CA SER A 183 -13.61 19.01 -5.56
C SER A 183 -14.39 18.92 -6.89
N SER A 184 -14.55 17.71 -7.42
CA SER A 184 -15.33 17.47 -8.63
C SER A 184 -16.83 17.40 -8.37
N LEU A 185 -17.23 17.07 -7.14
CA LEU A 185 -18.60 17.10 -6.67
C LEU A 185 -18.62 17.45 -5.18
N ARG A 186 -19.43 18.42 -4.80
CA ARG A 186 -19.71 18.74 -3.40
C ARG A 186 -21.17 19.13 -3.24
N ASN A 187 -21.89 18.35 -2.44
CA ASN A 187 -23.26 18.64 -2.02
C ASN A 187 -23.43 18.25 -0.55
N GLU A 188 -24.67 18.34 -0.03
CA GLU A 188 -24.98 18.07 1.38
C GLU A 188 -24.63 16.63 1.83
N THR A 189 -24.60 15.67 0.89
CA THR A 189 -24.46 14.24 1.19
C THR A 189 -23.16 13.65 0.67
N HIS A 190 -22.52 14.25 -0.33
CA HIS A 190 -21.35 13.70 -1.02
C HIS A 190 -20.28 14.76 -1.26
N SER A 191 -19.03 14.37 -1.04
CA SER A 191 -17.84 15.11 -1.46
C SER A 191 -16.96 14.14 -2.25
N ILE A 192 -16.61 14.51 -3.49
CA ILE A 192 -15.74 13.73 -4.35
C ILE A 192 -14.52 14.59 -4.70
N CYS A 193 -13.35 14.13 -4.27
CA CYS A 193 -12.07 14.72 -4.60
C CYS A 193 -11.42 13.92 -5.72
N THR A 194 -11.06 14.61 -6.80
CA THR A 194 -10.43 14.02 -7.99
C THR A 194 -9.00 14.56 -8.09
N ALA A 195 -8.04 13.72 -8.46
CA ALA A 195 -6.65 14.13 -8.61
C ALA A 195 -6.52 15.20 -9.71
N CYS A 196 -5.67 16.18 -9.46
CA CYS A 196 -5.21 17.13 -10.47
C CYS A 196 -4.42 16.42 -11.58
N ASP A 197 -4.18 17.13 -12.68
CA ASP A 197 -3.14 16.75 -13.63
C ASP A 197 -1.78 16.70 -12.91
N GLU A 198 -0.88 15.81 -13.33
CA GLU A 198 0.44 15.62 -12.70
C GLU A 198 1.32 16.87 -12.71
N SER A 199 1.06 17.79 -13.65
CA SER A 199 1.73 19.09 -13.76
C SER A 199 1.28 20.10 -12.71
N CYS A 200 0.16 19.84 -12.01
CA CYS A 200 -0.46 20.76 -11.08
C CYS A 200 -0.17 20.41 -9.63
N LYS A 201 0.38 21.34 -8.87
CA LYS A 201 0.42 21.28 -7.40
C LYS A 201 -0.96 21.54 -6.80
N THR A 202 -1.67 22.54 -7.34
CA THR A 202 -3.06 22.85 -7.01
C THR A 202 -3.87 23.02 -8.27
N CYS A 203 -5.14 22.65 -8.27
CA CYS A 203 -5.99 22.77 -9.45
C CYS A 203 -7.46 23.04 -9.13
N SER A 204 -8.19 23.51 -10.13
CA SER A 204 -9.64 23.67 -10.13
C SER A 204 -10.37 22.67 -11.04
N GLY A 205 -9.62 21.85 -11.79
CA GLY A 205 -10.13 20.88 -12.75
C GLY A 205 -9.05 19.85 -13.13
N PRO A 206 -9.36 18.93 -14.05
CA PRO A 206 -8.54 17.74 -14.33
C PRO A 206 -7.40 17.95 -15.34
N THR A 207 -7.22 19.13 -15.89
CA THR A 207 -6.24 19.37 -16.98
C THR A 207 -5.10 20.26 -16.54
N SER A 208 -3.98 20.25 -17.27
CA SER A 208 -2.82 21.12 -17.04
C SER A 208 -3.12 22.63 -17.17
N ARG A 209 -4.28 22.99 -17.72
CA ARG A 209 -4.78 24.36 -17.81
C ARG A 209 -5.61 24.80 -16.59
N ASP A 210 -6.02 23.84 -15.80
CA ASP A 210 -6.80 24.07 -14.60
C ASP A 210 -5.93 24.22 -13.35
N CYS A 211 -4.60 24.23 -13.51
CA CYS A 211 -3.66 24.41 -12.42
C CYS A 211 -3.76 25.81 -11.80
N GLY A 212 -3.81 25.88 -10.48
CA GLY A 212 -3.58 27.10 -9.72
C GLY A 212 -2.09 27.39 -9.57
N GLU A 213 -1.33 26.33 -9.26
CA GLU A 213 0.14 26.32 -9.17
C GLU A 213 0.68 25.08 -9.87
N CYS A 214 1.81 25.24 -10.55
CA CYS A 214 2.51 24.10 -11.17
C CYS A 214 3.32 23.32 -10.13
N GLU A 215 3.50 22.03 -10.37
CA GLU A 215 4.34 21.15 -9.57
C GLU A 215 5.83 21.48 -9.80
N VAL A 216 6.70 21.00 -8.91
CA VAL A 216 8.15 21.16 -9.04
C VAL A 216 8.62 20.51 -10.35
N GLY A 217 9.44 21.23 -11.11
CA GLY A 217 9.85 20.80 -12.46
C GLY A 217 8.92 21.22 -13.58
N TRP A 218 7.83 21.93 -13.26
CA TRP A 218 6.88 22.48 -14.23
C TRP A 218 6.81 24.00 -14.15
N VAL A 219 6.42 24.64 -15.22
CA VAL A 219 6.29 26.11 -15.31
C VAL A 219 5.03 26.49 -16.08
N LEU A 220 4.37 27.55 -15.64
CA LEU A 220 3.19 28.07 -16.33
C LEU A 220 3.59 28.80 -17.62
N VAL A 221 3.12 28.30 -18.75
CA VAL A 221 3.31 28.90 -20.08
C VAL A 221 1.97 28.89 -20.79
N GLU A 222 1.50 30.05 -21.24
CA GLU A 222 0.24 30.19 -22.01
C GLU A 222 -0.96 29.49 -21.33
N ASP A 223 -1.14 29.71 -20.04
CA ASP A 223 -2.21 29.13 -19.21
C ASP A 223 -2.16 27.60 -19.01
N ALA A 224 -1.03 26.96 -19.27
CA ALA A 224 -0.83 25.55 -18.97
C ALA A 224 0.50 25.29 -18.24
N CYS A 225 0.54 24.34 -17.32
CA CYS A 225 1.79 23.86 -16.76
C CYS A 225 2.50 22.96 -17.76
N MET A 226 3.72 23.32 -18.11
CA MET A 226 4.60 22.59 -19.03
C MET A 226 5.86 22.17 -18.31
N GLU A 227 6.35 20.96 -18.64
CA GLU A 227 7.57 20.40 -18.06
C GLU A 227 8.79 21.26 -18.41
N CYS A 228 9.65 21.51 -17.43
CA CYS A 228 10.96 22.10 -17.64
C CYS A 228 11.83 21.15 -18.48
N ASP A 229 12.85 21.69 -19.12
CA ASP A 229 13.88 20.85 -19.75
C ASP A 229 14.54 19.95 -18.70
N SER A 230 14.85 18.71 -19.07
CA SER A 230 15.43 17.71 -18.17
C SER A 230 16.76 18.09 -17.55
N THR A 231 17.46 19.07 -18.13
CA THR A 231 18.73 19.62 -17.63
C THR A 231 18.55 20.73 -16.61
N CYS A 232 17.30 21.10 -16.27
CA CYS A 232 16.98 22.22 -15.39
C CYS A 232 16.64 21.78 -13.96
N VAL A 233 17.19 22.49 -12.97
CA VAL A 233 16.60 22.56 -11.62
C VAL A 233 15.62 23.76 -11.61
N GLY A 234 14.39 23.52 -12.05
CA GLY A 234 13.39 24.56 -12.24
C GLY A 234 13.67 25.48 -13.45
N CYS A 235 12.63 26.08 -13.98
CA CYS A 235 12.73 26.89 -15.18
C CYS A 235 11.82 28.14 -15.15
N ILE A 236 11.96 29.03 -16.12
CA ILE A 236 11.12 30.20 -16.35
C ILE A 236 10.37 30.11 -17.69
N GLY A 237 10.48 28.99 -18.41
CA GLY A 237 9.90 28.70 -19.69
C GLY A 237 10.39 27.37 -20.22
N LYS A 238 9.97 27.01 -21.44
CA LYS A 238 10.36 25.77 -22.12
C LYS A 238 11.75 25.89 -22.73
N GLY A 239 12.58 24.83 -22.59
CA GLY A 239 13.89 24.69 -23.23
C GLY A 239 15.06 24.92 -22.26
N PRO A 240 16.25 24.41 -22.63
CA PRO A 240 17.46 24.44 -21.79
C PRO A 240 17.99 25.85 -21.51
N GLU A 241 17.66 26.82 -22.38
CA GLU A 241 18.00 28.24 -22.17
C GLU A 241 17.13 28.94 -21.14
N LYS A 242 16.04 28.29 -20.67
CA LYS A 242 15.12 28.82 -19.68
C LYS A 242 15.31 28.24 -18.29
N CYS A 243 16.32 27.43 -18.08
CA CYS A 243 16.68 26.91 -16.76
C CYS A 243 17.02 28.05 -15.78
N LYS A 244 16.52 27.96 -14.58
CA LYS A 244 16.99 28.79 -13.45
C LYS A 244 18.39 28.35 -13.07
N GLU A 245 18.56 27.05 -12.83
CA GLU A 245 19.82 26.40 -12.50
C GLU A 245 19.91 25.08 -13.27
N CYS A 246 21.12 24.59 -13.52
CA CYS A 246 21.36 23.30 -14.14
C CYS A 246 21.41 22.18 -13.10
N ILE A 247 21.00 20.98 -13.46
CA ILE A 247 21.18 19.79 -12.63
C ILE A 247 22.69 19.45 -12.50
N PRO A 248 23.11 18.67 -11.48
CA PRO A 248 24.48 18.18 -11.35
C PRO A 248 24.94 17.49 -12.65
N GLY A 249 26.19 17.69 -13.05
CA GLY A 249 26.76 17.20 -14.29
C GLY A 249 26.54 18.13 -15.49
N TYR A 250 25.79 19.23 -15.33
CA TYR A 250 25.58 20.26 -16.36
C TYR A 250 26.03 21.62 -15.88
N THR A 251 26.55 22.43 -16.79
CA THR A 251 26.99 23.82 -16.56
C THR A 251 26.24 24.79 -17.47
N LYS A 252 26.13 26.05 -17.04
CA LYS A 252 25.47 27.09 -17.81
C LYS A 252 26.44 27.75 -18.77
N GLU A 253 26.42 27.35 -20.06
CA GLU A 253 27.22 27.93 -21.13
C GLU A 253 26.34 28.67 -22.12
N SER A 254 26.69 29.89 -22.46
CA SER A 254 25.92 30.75 -23.41
C SER A 254 24.42 30.85 -23.07
N GLY A 255 24.07 30.67 -21.78
CA GLY A 255 22.69 30.74 -21.28
C GLY A 255 21.92 29.42 -21.29
N GLN A 256 22.48 28.34 -21.77
CA GLN A 256 21.90 27.00 -21.78
C GLN A 256 22.62 26.07 -20.80
N CYS A 257 21.91 25.07 -20.30
CA CYS A 257 22.52 23.97 -19.56
C CYS A 257 23.13 22.98 -20.55
N THR A 258 24.45 22.85 -20.54
CA THR A 258 25.22 21.93 -21.36
C THR A 258 25.94 20.92 -20.47
N ASP A 259 26.10 19.74 -21.00
CA ASP A 259 26.82 18.65 -20.33
C ASP A 259 28.26 19.07 -20.03
N ILE A 260 28.77 18.69 -18.86
CA ILE A 260 30.15 18.89 -18.48
C ILE A 260 30.94 17.69 -19.03
N ASP A 261 31.90 17.94 -19.92
CA ASP A 261 32.82 16.89 -20.33
C ASP A 261 33.93 16.72 -19.25
N GLU A 262 33.65 15.83 -18.28
CA GLU A 262 34.57 15.58 -17.17
C GLU A 262 35.86 14.98 -17.67
N CYS A 263 35.88 14.27 -18.78
CA CYS A 263 37.09 13.68 -19.36
C CYS A 263 38.04 14.72 -19.92
N SER A 264 37.55 15.91 -20.25
CA SER A 264 38.34 17.04 -20.79
C SER A 264 38.81 18.01 -19.70
N LEU A 265 38.45 17.78 -18.43
CA LEU A 265 38.87 18.63 -17.32
C LEU A 265 40.41 18.53 -17.08
N ALA A 266 40.99 19.61 -16.55
CA ALA A 266 42.41 19.66 -16.21
C ALA A 266 42.81 18.66 -15.12
N GLU A 267 41.90 18.33 -14.21
CA GLU A 267 42.03 17.30 -13.21
C GLU A 267 41.43 16.00 -13.70
N LYS A 268 42.23 14.94 -13.73
CA LYS A 268 41.76 13.63 -14.20
C LYS A 268 40.73 13.06 -13.22
N VAL A 269 39.55 12.76 -13.73
CA VAL A 269 38.43 12.15 -12.96
C VAL A 269 38.59 10.64 -12.85
N CYS A 270 39.19 9.97 -13.87
CA CYS A 270 39.55 8.55 -13.82
C CYS A 270 40.96 8.44 -13.23
N THR A 271 41.05 7.89 -12.03
CA THR A 271 42.29 7.94 -11.21
C THR A 271 43.10 6.66 -11.24
N ARG A 272 42.52 5.54 -11.74
CA ARG A 272 43.24 4.28 -11.87
C ARG A 272 44.21 4.32 -13.07
N GLU A 273 45.29 3.59 -12.95
CA GLU A 273 46.29 3.51 -14.03
C GLU A 273 45.71 2.75 -15.23
N ASN A 274 45.92 3.27 -16.44
CA ASN A 274 45.43 2.73 -17.71
C ASN A 274 43.88 2.73 -17.91
N GLU A 275 43.11 3.46 -17.10
CA GLU A 275 41.70 3.67 -17.33
C GLU A 275 41.42 4.62 -18.51
N ASN A 276 40.41 4.30 -19.30
CA ASN A 276 39.80 5.19 -20.26
C ASN A 276 38.62 5.93 -19.63
N CYS A 277 38.55 7.24 -19.93
CA CYS A 277 37.41 8.06 -19.55
C CYS A 277 36.49 8.26 -20.74
N TYR A 278 35.17 8.04 -20.53
CA TYR A 278 34.15 8.32 -21.52
C TYR A 278 33.12 9.27 -20.91
N ASN A 279 32.92 10.40 -21.59
CA ASN A 279 31.90 11.34 -21.21
C ASN A 279 30.51 10.78 -21.54
N THR A 280 29.57 10.96 -20.63
CA THR A 280 28.16 10.56 -20.78
C THR A 280 27.26 11.72 -20.33
N PRO A 281 25.99 11.84 -20.83
CA PRO A 281 25.12 12.93 -20.44
C PRO A 281 24.93 13.03 -18.92
N GLY A 282 25.43 14.11 -18.30
CA GLY A 282 25.34 14.40 -16.86
C GLY A 282 26.35 13.68 -15.99
N SER A 283 27.31 12.93 -16.56
CA SER A 283 28.31 12.19 -15.81
C SER A 283 29.40 11.63 -16.75
N TYR A 284 30.29 10.80 -16.22
CA TYR A 284 31.31 10.09 -16.96
C TYR A 284 31.42 8.64 -16.45
N VAL A 285 32.06 7.81 -17.26
CA VAL A 285 32.43 6.44 -16.87
C VAL A 285 33.89 6.18 -17.11
N CYS A 286 34.51 5.48 -16.15
CA CYS A 286 35.87 5.02 -16.24
C CYS A 286 35.89 3.52 -16.47
N VAL A 287 36.48 3.07 -17.55
CA VAL A 287 36.50 1.64 -17.92
C VAL A 287 37.91 1.22 -18.32
N CYS A 288 38.26 -0.02 -18.03
CA CYS A 288 39.49 -0.59 -18.53
C CYS A 288 39.40 -0.82 -20.04
N PRO A 289 40.50 -0.60 -20.79
CA PRO A 289 40.55 -0.94 -22.21
C PRO A 289 40.40 -2.45 -22.45
N ASP A 290 39.99 -2.81 -23.67
CA ASP A 290 39.89 -4.21 -24.07
C ASP A 290 41.21 -4.97 -23.81
N GLY A 291 41.11 -6.17 -23.25
CA GLY A 291 42.26 -6.98 -22.88
C GLY A 291 42.90 -6.63 -21.53
N PHE A 292 42.24 -5.75 -20.75
CA PHE A 292 42.65 -5.43 -19.36
C PHE A 292 41.56 -5.87 -18.39
N GLU A 293 41.99 -6.31 -17.22
CA GLU A 293 41.11 -6.59 -16.07
C GLU A 293 41.20 -5.47 -15.05
N GLU A 294 40.05 -5.20 -14.42
CA GLU A 294 39.92 -4.18 -13.38
C GLU A 294 40.50 -4.68 -12.06
N THR A 295 41.38 -3.89 -11.45
CA THR A 295 41.88 -4.07 -10.08
C THR A 295 41.58 -2.82 -9.28
N ASP A 296 41.83 -2.85 -7.95
CA ASP A 296 41.55 -1.72 -7.07
C ASP A 296 42.31 -0.44 -7.47
N ASP A 297 43.53 -0.59 -8.01
CA ASP A 297 44.44 0.53 -8.28
C ASP A 297 44.73 0.77 -9.78
N ALA A 298 44.49 -0.20 -10.65
CA ALA A 298 44.87 -0.13 -12.07
C ALA A 298 44.05 -1.09 -12.96
N CYS A 299 44.03 -0.78 -14.26
CA CYS A 299 43.68 -1.74 -15.28
C CYS A 299 44.93 -2.52 -15.68
N VAL A 300 44.96 -3.84 -15.47
CA VAL A 300 46.12 -4.72 -15.73
C VAL A 300 45.85 -5.62 -16.93
N PRO A 301 46.85 -5.86 -17.83
CA PRO A 301 46.65 -6.72 -18.99
C PRO A 301 46.25 -8.13 -18.57
N THR A 302 45.23 -8.70 -19.22
CA THR A 302 44.87 -10.11 -19.07
C THR A 302 45.98 -10.98 -19.67
N ALA A 303 46.34 -12.06 -18.95
CA ALA A 303 47.39 -12.99 -19.43
C ALA A 303 46.94 -13.69 -20.73
N GLY A 304 47.25 -13.09 -21.90
CA GLY A 304 46.93 -13.60 -23.22
C GLY A 304 46.44 -12.57 -24.25
N GLY A 305 46.29 -11.31 -23.87
CA GLY A 305 45.83 -10.23 -24.80
C GLY A 305 47.04 -9.46 -25.36
N GLU A 306 47.27 -9.55 -26.67
CA GLU A 306 48.10 -8.53 -27.38
C GLU A 306 47.27 -7.26 -27.46
N ALA A 307 47.86 -6.12 -27.03
CA ALA A 307 47.22 -4.81 -27.07
C ALA A 307 46.96 -4.42 -28.54
N VAL A 308 45.68 -4.38 -28.91
CA VAL A 308 45.22 -3.76 -30.17
C VAL A 308 45.04 -2.28 -29.87
N GLU A 309 45.89 -1.46 -30.47
CA GLU A 309 45.79 -0.01 -30.40
C GLU A 309 44.61 0.46 -31.29
N GLU A 310 43.36 0.36 -30.75
CA GLU A 310 42.20 1.00 -31.39
C GLU A 310 41.88 2.31 -30.71
N ASN A 311 41.69 3.32 -31.54
CA ASN A 311 41.34 4.69 -31.15
C ASN A 311 39.86 4.70 -30.69
N PRO A 312 39.54 4.87 -29.41
CA PRO A 312 38.15 4.74 -28.93
C PRO A 312 37.36 5.99 -29.28
N THR A 313 36.47 5.85 -30.25
CA THR A 313 35.56 6.93 -30.71
C THR A 313 34.12 6.76 -30.25
N GLN A 314 33.81 5.71 -29.44
CA GLN A 314 32.41 5.47 -29.09
C GLN A 314 32.28 4.93 -27.63
N PRO A 315 31.41 5.49 -26.80
CA PRO A 315 31.14 4.95 -25.46
C PRO A 315 30.46 3.59 -25.52
N PRO A 316 30.62 2.71 -24.50
CA PRO A 316 29.95 1.43 -24.42
C PRO A 316 28.42 1.58 -24.45
N SER A 317 27.74 0.60 -25.02
CA SER A 317 26.27 0.61 -25.10
C SER A 317 25.66 0.50 -23.71
N ARG A 318 24.46 1.06 -23.55
CA ARG A 318 23.71 1.12 -22.28
C ARG A 318 23.30 -0.25 -21.71
N GLU A 319 23.52 -1.33 -22.49
CA GLU A 319 23.23 -2.71 -22.11
C GLU A 319 24.41 -3.41 -21.41
N ASP A 320 25.60 -2.79 -21.45
CA ASP A 320 26.85 -3.34 -20.89
C ASP A 320 27.29 -2.69 -19.57
N LEU A 321 26.43 -1.78 -18.99
CA LEU A 321 26.70 -1.06 -17.74
C LEU A 321 25.71 -1.44 -16.62
#